data_c20ce2cad409e7b6ecabb7bc110a537d
#
_entry.id   c20ce2cad409e7b6ecabb7bc110a537d
#
_cell.length_a   1.000
_cell.length_b   1.000
_cell.length_c   1.000
_cell.angle_alpha   90.00
_cell.angle_beta   90.00
_cell.angle_gamma   90.00
#
_symmetry.space_group_name_H-M   'P 1'
#
loop_
_entity.id
_entity.type
_entity.pdbx_description
1 polymer ?
#
loop_
_entity_poly.entity_id
_entity_poly.type
_entity_poly.pdbx_seq_one_letter_code
_entity_poly.pdbx_strand_id
1 'polypeptide(L)'
;LRFAGLDWNVRQENVFNARGGIIKGFKANVRDSDDSVLGVVGDRYKVVQNIDAFKFTDDLIGGDVRYETAGSLRDGKQIWLLAKMPEQKIAGDVVEPYLCFTNAHDGSSGVRVCMTPVRVVCNNTLNVALETAKRSWSMRHTENVHERLNEARDCLFRAGDYMDALAQYADMAANKTIWDDEIRDILDQLFPVTEGS
;
A
#
# COMPACT_ATOMS: atom_id res chain seq x y z
N LEU A 1 10.92 -12.69 5.85
CA LEU A 1 9.85 -12.94 6.82
C LEU A 1 10.37 -12.87 8.26
N ARG A 2 11.35 -13.69 8.66
CA ARG A 2 11.87 -13.74 10.04
C ARG A 2 12.36 -12.39 10.56
N PHE A 3 13.16 -11.65 9.78
CA PHE A 3 13.67 -10.34 10.19
C PHE A 3 12.57 -9.28 10.41
N ALA A 4 11.42 -9.46 9.78
CA ALA A 4 10.27 -8.58 9.92
C ALA A 4 9.26 -9.07 11.00
N GLY A 5 9.51 -10.22 11.65
CA GLY A 5 8.56 -10.83 12.58
C GLY A 5 7.25 -11.29 11.92
N LEU A 6 7.31 -11.67 10.64
CA LEU A 6 6.15 -12.06 9.83
C LEU A 6 6.18 -13.55 9.43
N ASP A 7 6.97 -14.38 10.08
CA ASP A 7 7.14 -15.81 9.80
C ASP A 7 6.06 -16.70 10.48
N TRP A 8 4.86 -16.19 10.57
CA TRP A 8 3.68 -16.87 11.10
C TRP A 8 2.57 -16.93 10.03
N ASN A 9 1.64 -17.87 10.21
CA ASN A 9 0.49 -18.03 9.35
C ASN A 9 -0.81 -17.70 10.09
N VAL A 10 -1.85 -17.47 9.30
CA VAL A 10 -3.21 -17.27 9.81
C VAL A 10 -4.03 -18.51 9.49
N ARG A 11 -4.60 -19.13 10.52
CA ARG A 11 -5.62 -20.18 10.37
C ARG A 11 -7.00 -19.64 10.70
N GLN A 12 -8.02 -20.27 10.16
CA GLN A 12 -9.41 -19.91 10.44
C GLN A 12 -10.06 -20.93 11.36
N GLU A 13 -10.70 -20.45 12.43
CA GLU A 13 -11.42 -21.25 13.40
C GLU A 13 -12.89 -20.89 13.46
N ASN A 14 -13.72 -21.82 14.01
CA ASN A 14 -15.12 -21.54 14.25
C ASN A 14 -15.27 -20.56 15.42
N VAL A 15 -16.27 -19.68 15.32
CA VAL A 15 -16.67 -18.79 16.41
C VAL A 15 -17.81 -19.44 17.17
N PHE A 16 -17.76 -19.38 18.51
CA PHE A 16 -18.75 -20.00 19.39
C PHE A 16 -19.47 -18.95 20.24
N ASN A 17 -20.75 -19.17 20.50
CA ASN A 17 -21.48 -18.40 21.50
C ASN A 17 -21.14 -18.88 22.94
N ALA A 18 -21.62 -18.15 23.96
CA ALA A 18 -21.37 -18.48 25.36
C ALA A 18 -21.90 -19.86 25.82
N ARG A 19 -22.75 -20.51 25.02
CA ARG A 19 -23.29 -21.86 25.29
C ARG A 19 -22.56 -22.95 24.49
N GLY A 20 -21.46 -22.62 23.79
CA GLY A 20 -20.69 -23.56 22.98
C GLY A 20 -21.28 -23.84 21.59
N GLY A 21 -22.33 -23.14 21.18
CA GLY A 21 -22.90 -23.27 19.83
C GLY A 21 -22.09 -22.49 18.80
N ILE A 22 -21.87 -23.09 17.61
CA ILE A 22 -21.16 -22.43 16.49
C ILE A 22 -21.99 -21.24 15.97
N ILE A 23 -21.35 -20.08 15.84
CA ILE A 23 -21.94 -18.92 15.16
C ILE A 23 -21.66 -19.06 13.66
N LYS A 24 -22.70 -19.40 12.90
CA LYS A 24 -22.59 -19.56 11.43
C LYS A 24 -22.34 -18.22 10.73
N GLY A 25 -21.62 -18.26 9.59
CA GLY A 25 -21.35 -17.09 8.77
C GLY A 25 -20.13 -16.29 9.22
N PHE A 26 -19.44 -16.72 10.30
CA PHE A 26 -18.26 -16.08 10.84
C PHE A 26 -17.13 -17.07 11.11
N LYS A 27 -15.89 -16.57 10.98
CA LYS A 27 -14.64 -17.28 11.34
C LYS A 27 -13.76 -16.36 12.15
N ALA A 28 -13.01 -16.91 13.07
CA ALA A 28 -11.91 -16.22 13.74
C ALA A 28 -10.62 -16.44 12.93
N ASN A 29 -9.93 -15.38 12.56
CA ASN A 29 -8.56 -15.44 12.06
C ASN A 29 -7.61 -15.50 13.25
N VAL A 30 -6.83 -16.57 13.36
CA VAL A 30 -5.96 -16.85 14.49
C VAL A 30 -4.53 -16.99 14.00
N ARG A 31 -3.59 -16.32 14.66
CA ARG A 31 -2.16 -16.46 14.39
C ARG A 31 -1.67 -17.80 14.97
N ASP A 32 -0.98 -18.60 14.14
CA ASP A 32 -0.57 -19.96 14.51
C ASP A 32 0.57 -20.03 15.53
N SER A 33 1.38 -18.97 15.64
CA SER A 33 2.56 -18.96 16.49
C SER A 33 2.27 -18.80 17.99
N ASP A 34 1.10 -18.20 18.34
CA ASP A 34 0.76 -17.86 19.73
C ASP A 34 -0.75 -17.92 20.03
N ASP A 35 -1.55 -18.46 19.12
CA ASP A 35 -3.00 -18.57 19.23
C ASP A 35 -3.75 -17.23 19.38
N SER A 36 -3.10 -16.12 19.06
CA SER A 36 -3.72 -14.78 19.14
C SER A 36 -4.83 -14.63 18.11
N VAL A 37 -6.02 -14.21 18.55
CA VAL A 37 -7.14 -13.88 17.68
C VAL A 37 -6.88 -12.50 17.03
N LEU A 38 -6.66 -12.50 15.73
CA LEU A 38 -6.42 -11.28 14.95
C LEU A 38 -7.74 -10.55 14.65
N GLY A 39 -8.82 -11.29 14.40
CA GLY A 39 -10.14 -10.74 14.14
C GLY A 39 -11.20 -11.79 13.88
N VAL A 40 -12.46 -11.35 13.86
CA VAL A 40 -13.59 -12.17 13.45
C VAL A 40 -14.10 -11.62 12.11
N VAL A 41 -14.14 -12.47 11.12
CA VAL A 41 -14.44 -12.14 9.72
C VAL A 41 -15.61 -12.97 9.20
N GLY A 42 -16.21 -12.54 8.10
CA GLY A 42 -17.25 -13.36 7.43
C GLY A 42 -16.67 -14.64 6.81
N ASP A 43 -17.48 -15.65 6.65
CA ASP A 43 -17.10 -16.98 6.13
C ASP A 43 -16.55 -16.94 4.67
N ARG A 44 -16.85 -15.87 3.92
CA ARG A 44 -16.30 -15.64 2.57
C ARG A 44 -14.91 -15.02 2.56
N TYR A 45 -14.39 -14.62 3.74
CA TYR A 45 -13.06 -14.04 3.83
C TYR A 45 -11.99 -15.07 3.47
N LYS A 46 -11.15 -14.76 2.49
CA LYS A 46 -9.99 -15.54 2.10
C LYS A 46 -8.75 -14.94 2.74
N VAL A 47 -8.06 -15.75 3.52
CA VAL A 47 -6.79 -15.34 4.14
C VAL A 47 -5.73 -15.15 3.06
N VAL A 48 -5.06 -14.01 3.07
CA VAL A 48 -3.81 -13.80 2.34
C VAL A 48 -2.69 -13.98 3.36
N GLN A 49 -1.91 -15.05 3.23
CA GLN A 49 -0.82 -15.33 4.15
C GLN A 49 0.32 -14.32 3.98
N ASN A 50 1.11 -14.13 5.02
CA ASN A 50 2.25 -13.21 4.95
C ASN A 50 3.22 -13.61 3.82
N ILE A 51 3.50 -14.90 3.65
CA ILE A 51 4.34 -15.39 2.56
C ILE A 51 3.76 -15.09 1.17
N ASP A 52 2.43 -15.11 1.03
CA ASP A 52 1.78 -14.81 -0.25
C ASP A 52 1.91 -13.32 -0.59
N ALA A 53 1.91 -12.44 0.41
CA ALA A 53 2.17 -11.01 0.22
C ALA A 53 3.58 -10.75 -0.34
N PHE A 54 4.61 -11.45 0.17
CA PHE A 54 5.96 -11.36 -0.37
C PHE A 54 6.04 -11.90 -1.80
N LYS A 55 5.51 -13.11 -2.05
CA LYS A 55 5.48 -13.70 -3.40
C LYS A 55 4.75 -12.80 -4.39
N PHE A 56 3.61 -12.24 -3.99
CA PHE A 56 2.87 -11.32 -4.84
C PHE A 56 3.71 -10.08 -5.19
N THR A 57 4.43 -9.52 -4.21
CA THR A 57 5.29 -8.36 -4.43
C THR A 57 6.47 -8.69 -5.32
N ASP A 58 7.12 -9.85 -5.11
CA ASP A 58 8.20 -10.35 -5.96
C ASP A 58 7.73 -10.53 -7.42
N ASP A 59 6.58 -11.18 -7.61
CA ASP A 59 5.96 -11.41 -8.92
C ASP A 59 5.53 -10.09 -9.59
N LEU A 60 5.09 -9.11 -8.80
CA LEU A 60 4.63 -7.82 -9.29
C LEU A 60 5.78 -6.97 -9.82
N ILE A 61 6.87 -6.86 -9.07
CA ILE A 61 8.04 -6.05 -9.44
C ILE A 61 8.84 -6.74 -10.55
N GLY A 62 9.02 -8.05 -10.44
CA GLY A 62 9.81 -8.87 -11.36
C GLY A 62 11.32 -8.62 -11.22
N GLY A 63 12.10 -9.65 -10.86
CA GLY A 63 13.54 -9.54 -10.67
C GLY A 63 13.96 -9.41 -9.21
N ASP A 64 15.14 -8.86 -8.95
CA ASP A 64 15.72 -8.75 -7.61
C ASP A 64 15.01 -7.65 -6.79
N VAL A 65 13.97 -8.04 -6.05
CA VAL A 65 13.22 -7.14 -5.17
C VAL A 65 14.06 -6.81 -3.94
N ARG A 66 14.30 -5.53 -3.71
CA ARG A 66 14.95 -5.04 -2.50
C ARG A 66 13.91 -4.54 -1.51
N TYR A 67 13.65 -5.33 -0.47
CA TYR A 67 12.79 -4.90 0.63
C TYR A 67 13.51 -3.90 1.52
N GLU A 68 12.87 -2.77 1.79
CA GLU A 68 13.39 -1.71 2.65
C GLU A 68 12.92 -1.92 4.09
N THR A 69 11.62 -2.05 4.30
CA THR A 69 11.00 -2.35 5.59
C THR A 69 9.82 -3.29 5.44
N ALA A 70 9.53 -4.02 6.49
CA ALA A 70 8.30 -4.80 6.62
C ALA A 70 7.98 -4.98 8.10
N GLY A 71 6.72 -5.19 8.43
CA GLY A 71 6.32 -5.42 9.82
C GLY A 71 4.82 -5.56 9.98
N SER A 72 4.40 -5.56 11.24
CA SER A 72 3.00 -5.61 11.62
C SER A 72 2.59 -4.47 12.54
N LEU A 73 1.31 -4.13 12.50
CA LEU A 73 0.65 -3.15 13.35
C LEU A 73 -0.49 -3.80 14.10
N ARG A 74 -0.90 -3.20 15.22
CA ARG A 74 -2.04 -3.64 16.00
C ARG A 74 -1.96 -5.14 16.36
N ASP A 75 -0.79 -5.56 16.89
CA ASP A 75 -0.49 -6.94 17.30
C ASP A 75 -0.65 -7.98 16.17
N GLY A 76 -0.25 -7.61 14.95
CA GLY A 76 -0.32 -8.48 13.78
C GLY A 76 -1.62 -8.42 12.99
N LYS A 77 -2.60 -7.61 13.41
CA LYS A 77 -3.88 -7.45 12.68
C LYS A 77 -3.70 -6.85 11.30
N GLN A 78 -2.66 -6.05 11.11
CA GLN A 78 -2.30 -5.48 9.82
C GLN A 78 -0.80 -5.66 9.58
N ILE A 79 -0.43 -6.04 8.35
CA ILE A 79 0.96 -6.11 7.92
C ILE A 79 1.23 -5.11 6.81
N TRP A 80 2.50 -4.70 6.67
CA TRP A 80 2.98 -3.95 5.52
C TRP A 80 4.32 -4.50 5.04
N LEU A 81 4.58 -4.32 3.75
CA LEU A 81 5.86 -4.53 3.09
C LEU A 81 6.20 -3.27 2.31
N LEU A 82 7.44 -2.84 2.36
CA LEU A 82 7.95 -1.74 1.56
C LEU A 82 9.12 -2.24 0.72
N ALA A 83 8.95 -2.25 -0.59
CA ALA A 83 9.99 -2.59 -1.54
C ALA A 83 10.52 -1.32 -2.22
N LYS A 84 11.84 -1.19 -2.30
CA LYS A 84 12.50 -0.08 -2.98
C LYS A 84 12.39 -0.28 -4.49
N MET A 85 11.95 0.74 -5.19
CA MET A 85 11.92 0.80 -6.65
C MET A 85 13.18 1.49 -7.19
N PRO A 86 13.49 1.35 -8.47
CA PRO A 86 14.60 2.08 -9.07
C PRO A 86 14.50 3.59 -8.84
N GLU A 87 15.62 4.20 -8.52
CA GLU A 87 15.72 5.65 -8.34
C GLU A 87 15.36 6.38 -9.64
N GLN A 88 14.67 7.50 -9.49
CA GLN A 88 14.31 8.38 -10.60
C GLN A 88 14.81 9.79 -10.34
N LYS A 89 15.21 10.50 -11.40
CA LYS A 89 15.54 11.92 -11.31
C LYS A 89 14.33 12.74 -11.73
N ILE A 90 13.91 13.67 -10.87
CA ILE A 90 12.79 14.59 -11.14
C ILE A 90 13.30 16.00 -10.85
N ALA A 91 13.35 16.86 -11.86
CA ALA A 91 13.86 18.24 -11.77
C ALA A 91 15.27 18.36 -11.12
N GLY A 92 16.14 17.39 -11.40
CA GLY A 92 17.50 17.34 -10.86
C GLY A 92 17.65 16.64 -9.50
N ASP A 93 16.55 16.41 -8.79
CA ASP A 93 16.54 15.70 -7.51
C ASP A 93 16.38 14.19 -7.69
N VAL A 94 17.08 13.42 -6.84
CA VAL A 94 16.92 11.95 -6.81
C VAL A 94 15.73 11.60 -5.92
N VAL A 95 14.73 10.99 -6.52
CA VAL A 95 13.54 10.45 -5.82
C VAL A 95 13.65 8.93 -5.73
N GLU A 96 13.52 8.39 -4.52
CA GLU A 96 13.45 6.96 -4.25
C GLU A 96 12.00 6.54 -4.06
N PRO A 97 11.31 6.02 -5.09
CA PRO A 97 9.95 5.53 -4.92
C PRO A 97 9.96 4.15 -4.27
N TYR A 98 8.88 3.87 -3.55
CA TYR A 98 8.63 2.58 -2.90
C TYR A 98 7.32 1.99 -3.40
N LEU A 99 7.29 0.66 -3.50
CA LEU A 99 6.05 -0.10 -3.58
C LEU A 99 5.66 -0.52 -2.17
N CYS A 100 4.50 -0.05 -1.71
CA CYS A 100 3.95 -0.39 -0.41
C CYS A 100 2.80 -1.38 -0.58
N PHE A 101 2.92 -2.56 0.02
CA PHE A 101 1.86 -3.56 0.14
C PHE A 101 1.31 -3.55 1.56
N THR A 102 0.00 -3.62 1.72
CA THR A 102 -0.65 -3.78 3.02
C THR A 102 -1.75 -4.84 2.97
N ASN A 103 -1.91 -5.55 4.08
CA ASN A 103 -2.94 -6.55 4.26
C ASN A 103 -3.48 -6.51 5.70
N ALA A 104 -4.79 -6.63 5.89
CA ALA A 104 -5.42 -6.66 7.21
C ALA A 104 -6.07 -8.01 7.50
N HIS A 105 -5.57 -8.72 8.48
CA HIS A 105 -6.09 -10.04 8.91
C HIS A 105 -7.38 -9.94 9.75
N ASP A 106 -7.71 -8.75 10.26
CA ASP A 106 -8.92 -8.49 11.05
C ASP A 106 -10.16 -8.12 10.23
N GLY A 107 -10.01 -8.07 8.89
CA GLY A 107 -11.07 -7.66 7.98
C GLY A 107 -11.34 -6.15 7.93
N SER A 108 -10.55 -5.32 8.64
CA SER A 108 -10.72 -3.86 8.66
C SER A 108 -10.41 -3.19 7.32
N SER A 109 -9.56 -3.81 6.50
CA SER A 109 -9.26 -3.38 5.14
C SER A 109 -8.96 -4.56 4.22
N GLY A 110 -9.02 -4.32 2.92
CA GLY A 110 -8.54 -5.27 1.92
C GLY A 110 -7.03 -5.25 1.75
N VAL A 111 -6.53 -6.06 0.81
CA VAL A 111 -5.17 -5.92 0.29
C VAL A 111 -5.06 -4.60 -0.47
N ARG A 112 -4.02 -3.84 -0.23
CA ARG A 112 -3.70 -2.63 -1.00
C ARG A 112 -2.24 -2.64 -1.41
N VAL A 113 -2.00 -2.19 -2.62
CA VAL A 113 -0.65 -1.94 -3.14
C VAL A 113 -0.62 -0.54 -3.71
N CYS A 114 0.38 0.25 -3.35
CA CYS A 114 0.52 1.60 -3.87
C CYS A 114 1.99 1.97 -4.09
N MET A 115 2.22 2.92 -4.99
CA MET A 115 3.51 3.58 -5.13
C MET A 115 3.55 4.85 -4.30
N THR A 116 4.61 5.04 -3.54
CA THR A 116 4.77 6.16 -2.62
C THR A 116 6.24 6.58 -2.50
N PRO A 117 6.55 7.89 -2.38
CA PRO A 117 7.88 8.34 -1.99
C PRO A 117 8.10 8.27 -0.46
N VAL A 118 7.09 7.87 0.31
CA VAL A 118 7.15 7.85 1.77
C VAL A 118 7.75 6.54 2.26
N ARG A 119 8.85 6.62 3.01
CA ARG A 119 9.42 5.46 3.71
C ARG A 119 8.56 5.11 4.92
N VAL A 120 7.91 3.96 4.85
CA VAL A 120 7.03 3.47 5.92
C VAL A 120 7.86 2.82 7.02
N VAL A 121 7.72 3.31 8.25
CA VAL A 121 8.40 2.79 9.45
C VAL A 121 7.46 2.64 10.65
N CYS A 122 6.26 3.22 10.58
CA CYS A 122 5.26 3.18 11.64
C CYS A 122 3.86 3.43 11.07
N ASN A 123 2.82 3.34 11.92
CA ASN A 123 1.44 3.56 11.50
C ASN A 123 1.20 4.94 10.88
N ASN A 124 1.83 5.99 11.43
CA ASN A 124 1.65 7.35 10.90
C ASN A 124 2.21 7.49 9.48
N THR A 125 3.44 7.00 9.25
CA THR A 125 4.05 7.02 7.91
C THR A 125 3.32 6.10 6.94
N LEU A 126 2.72 4.98 7.40
CA LEU A 126 1.87 4.13 6.58
C LEU A 126 0.60 4.88 6.13
N ASN A 127 -0.08 5.57 7.04
CA ASN A 127 -1.26 6.35 6.69
C ASN A 127 -0.92 7.44 5.67
N VAL A 128 0.16 8.20 5.88
CA VAL A 128 0.63 9.19 4.91
C VAL A 128 0.93 8.56 3.55
N ALA A 129 1.61 7.41 3.51
CA ALA A 129 1.90 6.70 2.27
C ALA A 129 0.63 6.30 1.52
N LEU A 130 -0.38 5.78 2.23
CA LEU A 130 -1.64 5.32 1.64
C LEU A 130 -2.55 6.48 1.19
N GLU A 131 -2.56 7.60 1.93
CA GLU A 131 -3.38 8.78 1.62
C GLU A 131 -2.80 9.61 0.48
N THR A 132 -1.47 9.74 0.42
CA THR A 132 -0.79 10.53 -0.60
C THR A 132 -0.49 9.77 -1.89
N ALA A 133 -0.67 8.46 -1.91
CA ALA A 133 -0.41 7.64 -3.08
C ALA A 133 -1.32 8.03 -4.25
N LYS A 134 -0.72 8.51 -5.35
CA LYS A 134 -1.43 8.85 -6.59
C LYS A 134 -1.87 7.62 -7.39
N ARG A 135 -1.22 6.48 -7.17
CA ARG A 135 -1.50 5.20 -7.82
C ARG A 135 -1.61 4.12 -6.74
N SER A 136 -2.77 3.50 -6.68
CA SER A 136 -3.04 2.39 -5.77
C SER A 136 -3.97 1.39 -6.41
N TRP A 137 -3.72 0.13 -6.14
CA TRP A 137 -4.60 -1.00 -6.44
C TRP A 137 -5.09 -1.60 -5.14
N SER A 138 -6.32 -2.08 -5.12
CA SER A 138 -6.87 -2.73 -3.92
C SER A 138 -7.80 -3.87 -4.29
N MET A 139 -7.90 -4.85 -3.39
CA MET A 139 -8.69 -6.05 -3.53
C MET A 139 -9.35 -6.41 -2.20
N ARG A 140 -10.58 -6.91 -2.26
CA ARG A 140 -11.25 -7.47 -1.08
C ARG A 140 -10.77 -8.89 -0.82
N HIS A 141 -10.84 -9.32 0.43
CA HIS A 141 -10.49 -10.69 0.85
C HIS A 141 -11.49 -11.79 0.41
N THR A 142 -12.33 -11.53 -0.55
CA THR A 142 -13.23 -12.51 -1.17
C THR A 142 -12.66 -13.11 -2.45
N GLU A 143 -11.51 -12.61 -2.90
CA GLU A 143 -10.85 -12.97 -4.15
C GLU A 143 -9.46 -13.57 -3.88
N ASN A 144 -8.87 -14.21 -4.89
CA ASN A 144 -7.51 -14.72 -4.80
C ASN A 144 -6.52 -13.63 -5.28
N VAL A 145 -5.57 -13.27 -4.43
CA VAL A 145 -4.58 -12.22 -4.72
C VAL A 145 -3.75 -12.53 -5.98
N HIS A 146 -3.39 -13.79 -6.19
CA HIS A 146 -2.58 -14.17 -7.35
C HIS A 146 -3.35 -14.11 -8.67
N GLU A 147 -4.67 -14.35 -8.66
CA GLU A 147 -5.52 -14.21 -9.84
C GLU A 147 -5.66 -12.75 -10.30
N ARG A 148 -5.44 -11.80 -9.40
CA ARG A 148 -5.55 -10.35 -9.65
C ARG A 148 -4.18 -9.69 -9.90
N LEU A 149 -3.11 -10.47 -10.03
CA LEU A 149 -1.75 -9.97 -10.22
C LEU A 149 -1.60 -9.11 -11.48
N ASN A 150 -2.18 -9.54 -12.59
CA ASN A 150 -2.11 -8.80 -13.85
C ASN A 150 -2.82 -7.45 -13.76
N GLU A 151 -3.97 -7.40 -13.08
CA GLU A 151 -4.69 -6.13 -12.84
C GLU A 151 -3.86 -5.18 -11.97
N ALA A 152 -3.22 -5.69 -10.91
CA ALA A 152 -2.31 -4.90 -10.10
C ALA A 152 -1.13 -4.38 -10.92
N ARG A 153 -0.54 -5.23 -11.76
CA ARG A 153 0.51 -4.85 -12.72
C ARG A 153 0.05 -3.71 -13.63
N ASP A 154 -1.05 -3.87 -14.33
CA ASP A 154 -1.57 -2.86 -15.26
C ASP A 154 -1.83 -1.53 -14.54
N CYS A 155 -2.33 -1.57 -13.32
CA CYS A 155 -2.57 -0.38 -12.51
C CYS A 155 -1.27 0.33 -12.10
N LEU A 156 -0.25 -0.42 -11.69
CA LEU A 156 0.96 0.11 -11.09
C LEU A 156 2.06 0.40 -12.13
N PHE A 157 2.20 -0.41 -13.16
CA PHE A 157 3.23 -0.18 -14.20
C PHE A 157 2.88 0.94 -15.19
N ARG A 158 1.61 1.22 -15.42
CA ARG A 158 1.21 2.51 -15.99
C ARG A 158 1.64 3.71 -15.12
N ALA A 159 2.06 3.45 -13.89
CA ALA A 159 2.65 4.45 -13.02
C ALA A 159 4.13 4.73 -13.34
N GLY A 160 4.87 3.77 -13.88
CA GLY A 160 6.22 4.01 -14.44
C GLY A 160 6.17 5.05 -15.55
N ASP A 161 5.31 4.83 -16.53
CA ASP A 161 5.09 5.79 -17.65
C ASP A 161 4.66 7.17 -17.12
N TYR A 162 3.85 7.21 -16.05
CA TYR A 162 3.43 8.47 -15.41
C TYR A 162 4.60 9.17 -14.73
N MET A 163 5.46 8.43 -14.02
CA MET A 163 6.63 9.02 -13.33
C MET A 163 7.65 9.52 -14.34
N ASP A 164 7.86 8.81 -15.45
CA ASP A 164 8.71 9.24 -16.55
C ASP A 164 8.15 10.51 -17.22
N ALA A 165 6.83 10.57 -17.46
CA ALA A 165 6.18 11.77 -17.96
C ALA A 165 6.28 12.92 -16.96
N LEU A 166 6.09 12.66 -15.64
CA LEU A 166 6.23 13.67 -14.60
C LEU A 166 7.66 14.23 -14.55
N ALA A 167 8.68 13.35 -14.65
CA ALA A 167 10.08 13.77 -14.71
C ALA A 167 10.32 14.69 -15.92
N GLN A 168 9.82 14.32 -17.09
CA GLN A 168 9.92 15.17 -18.30
C GLN A 168 9.23 16.53 -18.12
N TYR A 169 8.01 16.56 -17.58
CA TYR A 169 7.31 17.82 -17.29
C TYR A 169 8.03 18.68 -16.25
N ALA A 170 8.59 18.06 -15.19
CA ALA A 170 9.35 18.78 -14.18
C ALA A 170 10.65 19.36 -14.74
N ASP A 171 11.37 18.61 -15.58
CA ASP A 171 12.57 19.09 -16.28
C ASP A 171 12.24 20.23 -17.25
N MET A 172 11.13 20.14 -18.01
CA MET A 172 10.66 21.21 -18.86
C MET A 172 10.32 22.46 -18.03
N ALA A 173 9.63 22.30 -16.89
CA ALA A 173 9.28 23.41 -16.01
C ALA A 173 10.50 24.07 -15.37
N ALA A 174 11.49 23.26 -14.92
CA ALA A 174 12.72 23.76 -14.33
C ALA A 174 13.59 24.56 -15.33
N ASN A 175 13.48 24.25 -16.63
CA ASN A 175 14.18 24.95 -17.70
C ASN A 175 13.39 26.12 -18.32
N LYS A 176 12.14 26.35 -17.88
CA LYS A 176 11.31 27.46 -18.34
C LYS A 176 11.62 28.71 -17.52
N THR A 177 12.06 29.77 -18.19
CA THR A 177 12.12 31.10 -17.57
C THR A 177 10.71 31.65 -17.45
N ILE A 178 10.29 32.01 -16.24
CA ILE A 178 9.01 32.65 -15.95
C ILE A 178 9.29 34.10 -15.58
N TRP A 179 8.58 35.05 -16.16
CA TRP A 179 8.72 36.46 -15.85
C TRP A 179 7.80 36.86 -14.67
N ASP A 180 8.11 37.95 -13.97
CA ASP A 180 7.37 38.38 -12.75
C ASP A 180 5.87 38.58 -12.99
N ASP A 181 5.46 39.02 -14.16
CA ASP A 181 4.09 39.21 -14.58
C ASP A 181 3.36 37.84 -14.72
N GLU A 182 4.01 36.85 -15.34
CA GLU A 182 3.46 35.48 -15.46
C GLU A 182 3.31 34.82 -14.07
N ILE A 183 4.25 35.11 -13.13
CA ILE A 183 4.16 34.63 -11.75
C ILE A 183 2.93 35.23 -11.06
N ARG A 184 2.68 36.53 -11.22
CA ARG A 184 1.50 37.21 -10.66
C ARG A 184 0.21 36.63 -11.20
N ASP A 185 0.11 36.42 -12.51
CA ASP A 185 -1.06 35.81 -13.15
C ASP A 185 -1.33 34.40 -12.61
N ILE A 186 -0.28 33.59 -12.43
CA ILE A 186 -0.38 32.24 -11.85
C ILE A 186 -0.84 32.30 -10.38
N LEU A 187 -0.28 33.22 -9.58
CA LEU A 187 -0.67 33.41 -8.18
C LEU A 187 -2.12 33.85 -8.05
N ASP A 188 -2.56 34.79 -8.89
CA ASP A 188 -3.95 35.27 -8.89
C ASP A 188 -4.95 34.17 -9.29
N GLN A 189 -4.55 33.26 -10.19
CA GLN A 189 -5.37 32.10 -10.56
C GLN A 189 -5.42 31.02 -9.45
N LEU A 190 -4.30 30.78 -8.76
CA LEU A 190 -4.22 29.75 -7.71
C LEU A 190 -4.80 30.25 -6.37
N PHE A 191 -4.68 31.53 -6.11
CA PHE A 191 -5.09 32.18 -4.87
C PHE A 191 -5.90 33.45 -5.16
N PRO A 192 -7.09 33.31 -5.78
CA PRO A 192 -7.89 34.47 -6.11
C PRO A 192 -8.20 35.28 -4.85
N VAL A 193 -7.83 36.56 -4.83
CA VAL A 193 -8.19 37.47 -3.78
C VAL A 193 -9.71 37.70 -3.87
N THR A 194 -10.48 37.09 -2.97
CA THR A 194 -11.90 37.44 -2.83
C THR A 194 -12.00 38.82 -2.21
N GLU A 195 -12.38 39.82 -2.99
CA GLU A 195 -12.78 41.13 -2.46
C GLU A 195 -13.99 40.92 -1.54
N GLY A 196 -13.84 41.22 -0.26
CA GLY A 196 -14.98 41.41 0.61
C GLY A 196 -15.01 40.56 1.87
N SER A 197 -14.41 41.01 2.95
CA SER A 197 -14.99 40.99 4.30
C SER A 197 -14.47 42.17 5.08
#